data_144367dc3ca49ccb93271713aa4799cc
#
_entry.id   144367dc3ca49ccb93271713aa4799cc
#
_cell.length_a   1.000
_cell.length_b   1.000
_cell.length_c   1.000
_cell.angle_alpha   90.00
_cell.angle_beta   90.00
_cell.angle_gamma   90.00
#
_symmetry.space_group_name_H-M   'P 1'
#
loop_
_entity.id
_entity.type
_entity.pdbx_description
1 polymer ?
#
loop_
_entity_poly.entity_id
_entity_poly.type
_entity_poly.pdbx_seq_one_letter_code
_entity_poly.pdbx_strand_id
1 'polypeptide(L)'
;GALKGLIDIRDQILPDLQSQLDTLAAQLRDQVNLIHNRSTPFPGVQSATGTRSFISSSTQTITMGGASNNDDVAIILFDSSGEESAKTTLETIMRDTTLGDASDKGDNGPWTIDEIASRLQGWLRLNGAASATAAVDSTGKFSVTLNTTALNLNFRDETETTNGSTAEDISIAFDSNGDGVTDESHSGFSNFLGLNDFFTSDLTDNIWESDVLTSSYTSPTSSQTITFRDSTG
;
A
#
# COMPACT_ATOMS: atom_id res chain seq x y z
N GLY A 1 2.06 50.45 6.57
CA GLY A 1 3.48 50.65 6.59
C GLY A 1 4.26 49.35 6.72
N ALA A 2 5.56 49.42 6.84
CA ALA A 2 6.45 48.25 6.86
C ALA A 2 6.07 47.19 7.89
N LEU A 3 5.69 47.61 9.07
CA LEU A 3 5.26 46.67 10.14
C LEU A 3 4.04 45.83 9.74
N LYS A 4 3.05 46.47 9.13
CA LYS A 4 1.89 45.72 8.62
C LYS A 4 2.28 44.71 7.56
N GLY A 5 3.17 45.11 6.64
CA GLY A 5 3.64 44.20 5.62
C GLY A 5 4.42 43.00 6.19
N LEU A 6 5.20 43.22 7.26
CA LEU A 6 5.89 42.09 7.93
C LEU A 6 4.92 41.15 8.63
N ILE A 7 3.85 41.70 9.22
CA ILE A 7 2.81 40.91 9.85
C ILE A 7 2.06 40.11 8.79
N ASP A 8 1.67 40.73 7.67
CA ASP A 8 0.98 40.04 6.58
C ASP A 8 1.84 38.91 5.99
N ILE A 9 3.15 39.11 5.88
CA ILE A 9 4.08 38.06 5.43
C ILE A 9 4.07 36.91 6.42
N ARG A 10 4.22 37.19 7.70
CA ARG A 10 4.31 36.16 8.73
C ARG A 10 2.99 35.38 8.89
N ASP A 11 1.87 36.11 8.89
CA ASP A 11 0.59 35.50 9.30
C ASP A 11 -0.22 34.96 8.14
N GLN A 12 0.13 35.31 6.89
CA GLN A 12 -0.60 34.86 5.71
C GLN A 12 0.32 34.26 4.67
N ILE A 13 1.32 34.99 4.19
CA ILE A 13 2.11 34.55 3.06
C ILE A 13 2.96 33.31 3.38
N LEU A 14 3.60 33.28 4.54
CA LEU A 14 4.44 32.14 4.92
C LEU A 14 3.62 30.87 5.16
N PRO A 15 2.49 30.92 5.90
CA PRO A 15 1.64 29.74 6.04
C PRO A 15 1.06 29.24 4.72
N ASP A 16 0.65 30.17 3.84
CA ASP A 16 0.13 29.79 2.53
C ASP A 16 1.23 29.12 1.67
N LEU A 17 2.43 29.65 1.72
CA LEU A 17 3.56 29.08 1.00
C LEU A 17 3.93 27.71 1.56
N GLN A 18 3.92 27.54 2.87
CA GLN A 18 4.16 26.27 3.52
C GLN A 18 3.12 25.25 3.10
N SER A 19 1.84 25.59 3.14
CA SER A 19 0.76 24.71 2.71
C SER A 19 0.89 24.28 1.24
N GLN A 20 1.36 25.18 0.38
CA GLN A 20 1.61 24.85 -1.02
C GLN A 20 2.80 23.89 -1.17
N LEU A 21 3.85 24.07 -0.40
CA LEU A 21 5.01 23.19 -0.40
C LEU A 21 4.64 21.81 0.13
N ASP A 22 3.85 21.74 1.19
CA ASP A 22 3.38 20.49 1.75
C ASP A 22 2.52 19.72 0.74
N THR A 23 1.64 20.43 0.05
CA THR A 23 0.82 19.85 -1.02
C THR A 23 1.70 19.33 -2.16
N LEU A 24 2.69 20.09 -2.59
CA LEU A 24 3.61 19.66 -3.63
C LEU A 24 4.42 18.44 -3.21
N ALA A 25 4.91 18.43 -1.97
CA ALA A 25 5.68 17.32 -1.43
C ALA A 25 4.84 16.05 -1.36
N ALA A 26 3.58 16.15 -0.91
CA ALA A 26 2.67 15.04 -0.87
C ALA A 26 2.39 14.48 -2.28
N GLN A 27 2.11 15.35 -3.24
CA GLN A 27 1.86 14.95 -4.62
C GLN A 27 3.09 14.28 -5.24
N LEU A 28 4.28 14.82 -4.99
CA LEU A 28 5.52 14.23 -5.49
C LEU A 28 5.76 12.83 -4.88
N ARG A 29 5.56 12.69 -3.58
CA ARG A 29 5.64 11.40 -2.89
C ARG A 29 4.71 10.39 -3.54
N ASP A 30 3.44 10.77 -3.70
CA ASP A 30 2.41 9.88 -4.22
C ASP A 30 2.70 9.45 -5.67
N GLN A 31 3.18 10.37 -6.50
CA GLN A 31 3.56 10.05 -7.87
C GLN A 31 4.80 9.16 -7.95
N VAL A 32 5.79 9.40 -7.12
CA VAL A 32 6.98 8.55 -7.08
C VAL A 32 6.62 7.16 -6.58
N ASN A 33 5.81 7.06 -5.52
CA ASN A 33 5.36 5.78 -4.99
C ASN A 33 4.52 5.02 -6.02
N LEU A 34 3.62 5.68 -6.73
CA LEU A 34 2.84 5.06 -7.80
C LEU A 34 3.75 4.44 -8.87
N ILE A 35 4.74 5.20 -9.35
CA ILE A 35 5.68 4.69 -10.35
C ILE A 35 6.52 3.55 -9.79
N HIS A 36 6.96 3.66 -8.54
CA HIS A 36 7.80 2.65 -7.90
C HIS A 36 7.02 1.36 -7.62
N ASN A 37 5.76 1.47 -7.24
CA ASN A 37 4.88 0.31 -7.02
C ASN A 37 4.50 -0.43 -8.30
N ARG A 38 4.60 0.21 -9.47
CA ARG A 38 4.46 -0.47 -10.77
C ARG A 38 5.62 -1.40 -11.06
N SER A 39 6.77 -1.11 -10.43
CA SER A 39 7.97 -1.90 -10.61
C SER A 39 7.98 -3.00 -9.58
N THR A 40 8.22 -4.21 -10.01
CA THR A 40 8.47 -5.31 -9.09
C THR A 40 9.93 -5.71 -9.19
N PRO A 41 10.61 -5.97 -8.06
CA PRO A 41 11.96 -6.47 -8.12
C PRO A 41 11.95 -7.84 -8.80
N PHE A 42 12.98 -8.14 -9.55
CA PHE A 42 13.14 -9.46 -10.14
C PHE A 42 14.30 -10.18 -9.45
N PRO A 43 14.11 -11.43 -9.03
CA PRO A 43 12.98 -12.34 -9.24
C PRO A 43 11.79 -12.13 -8.28
N GLY A 44 11.79 -11.16 -7.42
CA GLY A 44 10.72 -10.89 -6.47
C GLY A 44 11.20 -10.78 -5.05
N VAL A 45 10.26 -10.75 -4.10
CA VAL A 45 10.55 -10.63 -2.68
C VAL A 45 10.12 -11.88 -1.91
N GLN A 46 10.79 -12.14 -0.79
CA GLN A 46 10.42 -13.23 0.12
C GLN A 46 9.45 -12.76 1.21
N SER A 47 9.40 -11.47 1.42
CA SER A 47 8.44 -10.83 2.31
C SER A 47 8.17 -9.41 1.86
N ALA A 48 6.95 -8.96 2.10
CA ALA A 48 6.54 -7.58 1.87
C ALA A 48 5.55 -7.18 2.96
N THR A 49 5.64 -5.93 3.41
CA THR A 49 4.68 -5.34 4.33
C THR A 49 4.29 -3.99 3.76
N GLY A 50 3.00 -3.79 3.62
CA GLY A 50 2.46 -2.54 3.11
C GLY A 50 2.66 -1.38 4.07
N THR A 51 2.59 -0.17 3.55
CA THR A 51 2.64 1.05 4.36
C THR A 51 1.25 1.48 4.79
N ARG A 52 0.20 1.09 4.02
CA ARG A 52 -1.19 1.43 4.36
C ARG A 52 -1.66 0.67 5.58
N SER A 53 -2.32 1.38 6.49
CA SER A 53 -2.92 0.78 7.68
C SER A 53 -4.42 0.65 7.53
N PHE A 54 -4.96 -0.50 7.90
CA PHE A 54 -6.38 -0.81 7.91
C PHE A 54 -6.87 -0.83 9.36
N ILE A 55 -7.91 -0.05 9.64
CA ILE A 55 -8.47 0.06 10.99
C ILE A 55 -9.29 -1.18 11.32
N SER A 56 -9.99 -1.72 10.34
CA SER A 56 -10.85 -2.90 10.47
C SER A 56 -10.80 -3.74 9.21
N SER A 57 -9.74 -4.50 9.04
CA SER A 57 -9.48 -5.32 7.84
C SER A 57 -10.56 -6.36 7.53
N SER A 58 -11.38 -6.70 8.52
CA SER A 58 -12.48 -7.65 8.37
C SER A 58 -13.78 -7.02 7.85
N THR A 59 -13.84 -5.69 7.76
CA THR A 59 -15.03 -4.98 7.26
C THR A 59 -14.71 -4.00 6.13
N GLN A 60 -13.50 -3.51 6.10
CA GLN A 60 -13.03 -2.66 5.01
C GLN A 60 -12.85 -3.48 3.75
N THR A 61 -13.44 -3.04 2.65
CA THR A 61 -13.45 -3.82 1.41
C THR A 61 -12.84 -3.09 0.24
N ILE A 62 -12.34 -3.87 -0.72
CA ILE A 62 -11.97 -3.36 -2.02
C ILE A 62 -12.82 -3.98 -3.12
N THR A 63 -13.06 -3.20 -4.14
CA THR A 63 -13.63 -3.66 -5.40
C THR A 63 -12.64 -3.29 -6.50
N MET A 64 -12.25 -4.27 -7.31
CA MET A 64 -11.37 -4.06 -8.45
C MET A 64 -12.19 -3.86 -9.71
N GLY A 65 -11.57 -3.20 -10.65
CA GLY A 65 -12.09 -3.17 -12.00
C GLY A 65 -12.36 -1.78 -12.53
N GLY A 66 -12.16 -1.67 -13.81
CA GLY A 66 -12.55 -0.54 -14.63
C GLY A 66 -13.86 -0.83 -15.36
N ALA A 67 -14.14 -0.07 -16.39
CA ALA A 67 -15.36 -0.18 -17.18
C ALA A 67 -15.50 -1.51 -17.94
N SER A 68 -14.44 -2.32 -18.06
CA SER A 68 -14.44 -3.57 -18.79
C SER A 68 -14.51 -4.83 -17.90
N ASN A 69 -14.33 -4.71 -16.60
CA ASN A 69 -14.33 -5.81 -15.63
C ASN A 69 -13.31 -6.93 -15.91
N ASN A 70 -12.22 -6.62 -16.60
CA ASN A 70 -11.20 -7.62 -16.92
C ASN A 70 -9.85 -7.29 -16.27
N ASP A 71 -9.87 -6.34 -15.35
CA ASP A 71 -8.68 -5.95 -14.62
C ASP A 71 -8.47 -6.93 -13.47
N ASP A 72 -7.26 -7.45 -13.34
CA ASP A 72 -6.91 -8.40 -12.30
C ASP A 72 -5.47 -8.18 -11.82
N VAL A 73 -5.07 -8.86 -10.78
CA VAL A 73 -3.72 -8.84 -10.23
C VAL A 73 -3.08 -10.19 -10.39
N ALA A 74 -2.06 -10.28 -11.22
CA ALA A 74 -1.26 -11.48 -11.31
C ALA A 74 -0.42 -11.66 -10.04
N ILE A 75 -0.44 -12.86 -9.50
CA ILE A 75 0.34 -13.30 -8.35
C ILE A 75 1.30 -14.36 -8.87
N ILE A 76 2.60 -14.07 -8.83
CA ILE A 76 3.60 -14.91 -9.48
C ILE A 76 4.64 -15.35 -8.47
N LEU A 77 4.94 -16.62 -8.46
CA LEU A 77 6.07 -17.19 -7.72
C LEU A 77 7.19 -17.52 -8.69
N PHE A 78 8.37 -17.02 -8.42
CA PHE A 78 9.59 -17.38 -9.11
C PHE A 78 10.47 -18.22 -8.20
N ASP A 79 11.20 -19.14 -8.79
CA ASP A 79 12.22 -19.87 -8.07
C ASP A 79 13.52 -19.04 -7.91
N SER A 80 14.54 -19.62 -7.29
CA SER A 80 15.82 -18.95 -7.06
C SER A 80 16.63 -18.67 -8.35
N SER A 81 16.26 -19.27 -9.46
CA SER A 81 16.88 -19.02 -10.77
C SER A 81 16.12 -17.95 -11.57
N GLY A 82 14.96 -17.51 -11.07
CA GLY A 82 14.11 -16.54 -11.73
C GLY A 82 13.13 -17.15 -12.73
N GLU A 83 12.95 -18.47 -12.71
CA GLU A 83 11.95 -19.14 -13.53
C GLU A 83 10.59 -19.08 -12.82
N GLU A 84 9.52 -18.93 -13.59
CA GLU A 84 8.17 -18.96 -13.06
C GLU A 84 7.85 -20.35 -12.50
N SER A 85 7.61 -20.41 -11.19
CA SER A 85 7.25 -21.63 -10.49
C SER A 85 5.75 -21.85 -10.45
N ALA A 86 4.98 -20.79 -10.25
CA ALA A 86 3.53 -20.81 -10.24
C ALA A 86 2.99 -19.41 -10.51
N LYS A 87 1.81 -19.36 -11.13
CA LYS A 87 1.10 -18.11 -11.39
C LYS A 87 -0.39 -18.31 -11.19
N THR A 88 -1.02 -17.29 -10.66
CA THR A 88 -2.49 -17.17 -10.55
C THR A 88 -2.88 -15.70 -10.61
N THR A 89 -4.16 -15.41 -10.48
CA THR A 89 -4.65 -14.05 -10.33
C THR A 89 -5.44 -13.90 -9.04
N LEU A 90 -5.60 -12.66 -8.58
CA LEU A 90 -6.32 -12.37 -7.36
C LEU A 90 -7.78 -12.84 -7.47
N GLU A 91 -8.44 -12.53 -8.58
CA GLU A 91 -9.80 -13.00 -8.82
C GLU A 91 -9.89 -14.52 -8.76
N THR A 92 -8.95 -15.23 -9.40
CA THR A 92 -8.93 -16.67 -9.39
C THR A 92 -8.87 -17.24 -7.97
N ILE A 93 -8.01 -16.71 -7.12
CA ILE A 93 -7.91 -17.21 -5.74
C ILE A 93 -9.11 -16.80 -4.88
N MET A 94 -9.75 -15.66 -5.17
CA MET A 94 -10.95 -15.24 -4.44
C MET A 94 -12.17 -16.11 -4.79
N ARG A 95 -12.21 -16.68 -5.97
CA ARG A 95 -13.26 -17.58 -6.40
C ARG A 95 -13.00 -19.05 -6.05
N ASP A 96 -11.77 -19.38 -5.71
CA ASP A 96 -11.40 -20.77 -5.43
C ASP A 96 -11.98 -21.23 -4.09
N THR A 97 -12.99 -22.08 -4.15
CA THR A 97 -13.68 -22.61 -2.98
C THR A 97 -12.86 -23.63 -2.19
N THR A 98 -11.63 -23.92 -2.60
CA THR A 98 -10.72 -24.79 -1.82
C THR A 98 -9.80 -23.99 -0.91
N LEU A 99 -9.81 -22.66 -1.02
CA LEU A 99 -8.99 -21.77 -0.23
C LEU A 99 -9.81 -21.04 0.84
N GLY A 100 -9.15 -20.62 1.88
CA GLY A 100 -9.76 -19.81 2.93
C GLY A 100 -11.00 -20.43 3.54
N ASP A 101 -12.11 -19.74 3.49
CA ASP A 101 -13.39 -20.14 4.03
C ASP A 101 -14.23 -21.03 3.08
N ALA A 102 -13.64 -21.46 1.98
CA ALA A 102 -14.28 -22.37 1.02
C ALA A 102 -15.55 -21.81 0.37
N SER A 103 -15.64 -20.50 0.18
CA SER A 103 -16.75 -19.84 -0.51
C SER A 103 -16.26 -19.09 -1.75
N ASP A 104 -17.05 -19.06 -2.80
CA ASP A 104 -16.79 -18.20 -3.96
C ASP A 104 -17.10 -16.75 -3.58
N LYS A 105 -16.10 -15.87 -3.69
CA LYS A 105 -16.23 -14.46 -3.33
C LYS A 105 -16.64 -13.58 -4.50
N GLY A 106 -16.90 -14.18 -5.64
CA GLY A 106 -17.30 -13.48 -6.86
C GLY A 106 -16.14 -12.78 -7.57
N ASP A 107 -16.49 -12.21 -8.70
CA ASP A 107 -15.56 -11.46 -9.53
C ASP A 107 -15.40 -10.05 -8.96
N ASN A 108 -14.20 -9.51 -9.04
CA ASN A 108 -13.90 -8.11 -8.73
C ASN A 108 -14.17 -7.62 -7.30
N GLY A 109 -14.82 -8.38 -6.46
CA GLY A 109 -15.17 -7.99 -5.08
C GLY A 109 -16.67 -7.69 -4.90
N PRO A 110 -17.07 -6.99 -3.81
CA PRO A 110 -16.18 -6.48 -2.76
C PRO A 110 -15.56 -7.59 -1.92
N TRP A 111 -14.27 -7.46 -1.64
CA TRP A 111 -13.53 -8.39 -0.79
C TRP A 111 -12.91 -7.66 0.40
N THR A 112 -12.98 -8.26 1.58
CA THR A 112 -12.29 -7.70 2.74
C THR A 112 -10.79 -7.95 2.63
N ILE A 113 -10.02 -7.12 3.31
CA ILE A 113 -8.54 -7.24 3.31
C ILE A 113 -8.13 -8.58 3.95
N ASP A 114 -8.86 -9.02 4.98
CA ASP A 114 -8.62 -10.32 5.62
C ASP A 114 -8.92 -11.50 4.69
N GLU A 115 -9.96 -11.41 3.87
CA GLU A 115 -10.25 -12.45 2.89
C GLU A 115 -9.14 -12.56 1.86
N ILE A 116 -8.67 -11.44 1.33
CA ILE A 116 -7.55 -11.40 0.38
C ILE A 116 -6.32 -12.05 1.01
N ALA A 117 -5.98 -11.68 2.24
CA ALA A 117 -4.83 -12.23 2.94
C ALA A 117 -4.96 -13.75 3.13
N SER A 118 -6.14 -14.20 3.58
CA SER A 118 -6.40 -15.62 3.83
C SER A 118 -6.28 -16.46 2.55
N ARG A 119 -6.84 -15.95 1.44
CA ARG A 119 -6.80 -16.64 0.15
C ARG A 119 -5.39 -16.70 -0.42
N LEU A 120 -4.68 -15.58 -0.36
CA LEU A 120 -3.29 -15.52 -0.77
C LEU A 120 -2.44 -16.52 0.03
N GLN A 121 -2.60 -16.56 1.35
CA GLN A 121 -1.90 -17.50 2.20
C GLN A 121 -2.17 -18.96 1.79
N GLY A 122 -3.45 -19.27 1.56
CA GLY A 122 -3.87 -20.61 1.13
C GLY A 122 -3.17 -21.01 -0.18
N TRP A 123 -3.20 -20.13 -1.17
CA TRP A 123 -2.57 -20.38 -2.47
C TRP A 123 -1.06 -20.55 -2.36
N LEU A 124 -0.39 -19.67 -1.61
CA LEU A 124 1.04 -19.74 -1.40
C LEU A 124 1.47 -21.09 -0.80
N ARG A 125 0.69 -21.56 0.19
CA ARG A 125 0.98 -22.82 0.86
C ARG A 125 0.82 -24.02 -0.06
N LEU A 126 -0.12 -23.98 -0.99
CA LEU A 126 -0.32 -25.05 -1.96
C LEU A 126 0.72 -25.04 -3.07
N ASN A 127 1.38 -23.90 -3.29
CA ASN A 127 2.32 -23.74 -4.40
C ASN A 127 3.78 -23.62 -3.93
N GLY A 128 4.14 -24.35 -2.90
CA GLY A 128 5.54 -24.57 -2.50
C GLY A 128 6.02 -23.73 -1.32
N ALA A 129 5.27 -22.74 -0.88
CA ALA A 129 5.60 -21.96 0.31
C ALA A 129 4.77 -22.46 1.52
N ALA A 130 4.95 -23.72 1.91
CA ALA A 130 4.11 -24.40 2.89
C ALA A 130 3.98 -23.68 4.23
N SER A 131 4.95 -22.86 4.59
CA SER A 131 4.96 -22.08 5.83
C SER A 131 4.58 -20.60 5.61
N ALA A 132 4.14 -20.24 4.42
CA ALA A 132 3.80 -18.86 4.11
C ALA A 132 2.73 -18.31 5.05
N THR A 133 2.85 -17.05 5.35
CA THR A 133 1.86 -16.29 6.10
C THR A 133 1.48 -15.05 5.31
N ALA A 134 0.19 -14.75 5.26
CA ALA A 134 -0.32 -13.48 4.78
C ALA A 134 -1.47 -13.07 5.70
N ALA A 135 -1.39 -11.87 6.24
CA ALA A 135 -2.36 -11.37 7.20
C ALA A 135 -2.25 -9.84 7.29
N VAL A 136 -3.25 -9.23 7.87
CA VAL A 136 -3.11 -7.86 8.38
C VAL A 136 -2.51 -7.97 9.78
N ASP A 137 -1.38 -7.32 9.99
CA ASP A 137 -0.64 -7.41 11.24
C ASP A 137 -1.26 -6.57 12.36
N SER A 138 -0.67 -6.62 13.56
CA SER A 138 -1.17 -5.89 14.72
C SER A 138 -1.09 -4.37 14.60
N THR A 139 -0.41 -3.86 13.58
CA THR A 139 -0.34 -2.43 13.25
C THR A 139 -1.33 -2.05 12.14
N GLY A 140 -2.13 -3.00 11.70
CA GLY A 140 -3.12 -2.82 10.66
C GLY A 140 -2.55 -2.91 9.25
N LYS A 141 -1.32 -3.36 9.07
CA LYS A 141 -0.68 -3.40 7.75
C LYS A 141 -0.76 -4.78 7.13
N PHE A 142 -1.07 -4.80 5.84
CA PHE A 142 -1.04 -6.05 5.07
C PHE A 142 0.40 -6.55 4.97
N SER A 143 0.62 -7.78 5.37
CA SER A 143 1.95 -8.39 5.38
C SER A 143 1.90 -9.78 4.78
N VAL A 144 2.90 -10.12 3.98
CA VAL A 144 3.09 -11.44 3.42
C VAL A 144 4.53 -11.87 3.58
N THR A 145 4.74 -13.12 3.98
CA THR A 145 6.06 -13.72 4.12
C THR A 145 6.02 -15.16 3.64
N LEU A 146 6.92 -15.53 2.74
CA LEU A 146 6.97 -16.88 2.18
C LEU A 146 7.53 -17.89 3.17
N ASN A 147 8.38 -17.45 4.09
CA ASN A 147 9.08 -18.30 5.04
C ASN A 147 9.89 -19.42 4.36
N THR A 148 10.39 -19.15 3.16
CA THR A 148 11.29 -20.00 2.38
C THR A 148 12.21 -19.14 1.54
N THR A 149 13.42 -19.62 1.30
CA THR A 149 14.37 -18.96 0.40
C THR A 149 14.34 -19.52 -1.02
N ALA A 150 13.50 -20.52 -1.24
CA ALA A 150 13.42 -21.19 -2.53
C ALA A 150 12.52 -20.45 -3.53
N LEU A 151 11.68 -19.57 -3.04
CA LEU A 151 10.68 -18.86 -3.83
C LEU A 151 10.71 -17.37 -3.56
N ASN A 152 10.29 -16.62 -4.55
CA ASN A 152 10.13 -15.17 -4.49
C ASN A 152 8.75 -14.82 -5.06
N LEU A 153 8.09 -13.84 -4.45
CA LEU A 153 6.73 -13.42 -4.79
C LEU A 153 6.74 -12.09 -5.53
N ASN A 154 5.90 -11.99 -6.54
CA ASN A 154 5.60 -10.74 -7.22
C ASN A 154 4.11 -10.55 -7.37
N PHE A 155 3.68 -9.30 -7.29
CA PHE A 155 2.36 -8.85 -7.72
C PHE A 155 2.50 -7.98 -8.97
N ARG A 156 1.61 -8.15 -9.90
CA ARG A 156 1.58 -7.36 -11.12
C ARG A 156 0.14 -7.11 -11.54
N ASP A 157 -0.18 -5.85 -11.74
CA ASP A 157 -1.47 -5.48 -12.28
C ASP A 157 -1.59 -5.95 -13.72
N GLU A 158 -2.70 -6.57 -14.06
CA GLU A 158 -3.04 -6.99 -15.40
C GLU A 158 -4.36 -6.34 -15.78
N THR A 159 -4.30 -5.39 -16.69
CA THR A 159 -5.49 -4.76 -17.27
C THR A 159 -5.74 -5.34 -18.65
N GLU A 160 -7.00 -5.51 -19.00
CA GLU A 160 -7.33 -5.86 -20.36
C GLU A 160 -7.11 -4.65 -21.25
N THR A 161 -6.08 -4.75 -22.09
CA THR A 161 -5.82 -3.71 -23.06
C THR A 161 -6.60 -3.98 -24.33
N THR A 162 -7.59 -3.19 -24.58
CA THR A 162 -8.21 -3.14 -25.89
C THR A 162 -7.24 -2.49 -26.86
N ASN A 163 -6.88 -3.20 -27.92
CA ASN A 163 -5.99 -2.73 -29.01
C ASN A 163 -4.49 -2.59 -28.68
N GLY A 164 -3.95 -3.41 -27.80
CA GLY A 164 -2.50 -3.47 -27.58
C GLY A 164 -1.91 -2.22 -26.93
N SER A 165 -2.72 -1.47 -26.23
CA SER A 165 -2.26 -0.35 -25.43
C SER A 165 -1.44 -0.82 -24.23
N THR A 166 -0.66 0.07 -23.66
CA THR A 166 0.15 -0.22 -22.47
C THR A 166 -0.72 -0.63 -21.31
N ALA A 167 -0.22 -1.57 -20.51
CA ALA A 167 -0.86 -1.94 -19.26
C ALA A 167 -1.01 -0.68 -18.39
N GLU A 168 -2.21 -0.43 -17.97
CA GLU A 168 -2.52 0.61 -17.00
C GLU A 168 -2.68 -0.05 -15.64
N ASP A 169 -2.56 0.74 -14.58
CA ASP A 169 -2.82 0.20 -13.26
C ASP A 169 -4.31 -0.11 -13.12
N ILE A 170 -4.63 -1.18 -12.43
CA ILE A 170 -6.01 -1.50 -12.11
C ILE A 170 -6.61 -0.41 -11.22
N SER A 171 -7.90 -0.21 -11.34
CA SER A 171 -8.64 0.69 -10.46
C SER A 171 -9.11 -0.08 -9.24
N ILE A 172 -8.85 0.47 -8.06
CA ILE A 172 -9.33 -0.08 -6.79
C ILE A 172 -10.24 0.93 -6.14
N ALA A 173 -11.48 0.55 -5.94
CA ALA A 173 -12.45 1.28 -5.15
C ALA A 173 -12.40 0.73 -3.71
N PHE A 174 -12.15 1.58 -2.74
CA PHE A 174 -12.00 1.20 -1.34
C PHE A 174 -13.15 1.77 -0.51
N ASP A 175 -13.81 0.88 0.20
CA ASP A 175 -14.81 1.21 1.21
C ASP A 175 -14.12 1.12 2.57
N SER A 176 -13.83 2.27 3.14
CA SER A 176 -13.03 2.40 4.35
C SER A 176 -13.80 2.20 5.64
N ASN A 177 -15.12 2.24 5.58
CA ASN A 177 -15.98 2.12 6.75
C ASN A 177 -16.91 0.89 6.72
N GLY A 178 -16.97 0.18 5.60
CA GLY A 178 -17.74 -1.05 5.46
C GLY A 178 -19.24 -0.82 5.25
N ASP A 179 -19.65 0.34 4.73
CA ASP A 179 -21.06 0.65 4.50
C ASP A 179 -21.55 0.29 3.08
N GLY A 180 -20.65 -0.20 2.24
CA GLY A 180 -20.94 -0.62 0.87
C GLY A 180 -20.82 0.53 -0.14
N VAL A 181 -20.30 1.67 0.27
CA VAL A 181 -20.07 2.82 -0.60
C VAL A 181 -18.57 3.09 -0.72
N THR A 182 -18.12 3.37 -1.91
CA THR A 182 -16.72 3.69 -2.14
C THR A 182 -16.36 5.05 -1.55
N ASP A 183 -15.40 5.08 -0.65
CA ASP A 183 -14.87 6.31 -0.06
C ASP A 183 -13.66 6.83 -0.81
N GLU A 184 -12.82 5.93 -1.32
CA GLU A 184 -11.57 6.29 -1.98
C GLU A 184 -11.38 5.47 -3.25
N SER A 185 -10.61 6.02 -4.19
CA SER A 185 -10.21 5.31 -5.41
C SER A 185 -8.71 5.40 -5.59
N HIS A 186 -8.09 4.27 -5.87
CA HIS A 186 -6.64 4.14 -6.04
C HIS A 186 -6.31 3.47 -7.37
N SER A 187 -5.10 3.71 -7.85
CA SER A 187 -4.55 3.04 -9.02
C SER A 187 -3.45 2.09 -8.57
N GLY A 188 -3.57 0.82 -8.97
CA GLY A 188 -2.57 -0.21 -8.71
C GLY A 188 -2.70 -0.91 -7.36
N PHE A 189 -2.68 -2.24 -7.39
CA PHE A 189 -2.82 -3.07 -6.18
C PHE A 189 -1.64 -2.89 -5.22
N SER A 190 -0.42 -2.96 -5.74
CA SER A 190 0.77 -2.76 -4.92
C SER A 190 0.82 -1.35 -4.34
N ASN A 191 0.38 -0.35 -5.12
CA ASN A 191 0.32 1.04 -4.68
C ASN A 191 -0.77 1.25 -3.63
N PHE A 192 -1.92 0.61 -3.78
CA PHE A 192 -2.98 0.68 -2.77
C PHE A 192 -2.53 0.14 -1.42
N LEU A 193 -1.79 -0.95 -1.42
CA LEU A 193 -1.28 -1.55 -0.20
C LEU A 193 0.03 -0.89 0.29
N GLY A 194 0.73 -0.17 -0.60
CA GLY A 194 2.03 0.40 -0.32
C GLY A 194 3.13 -0.65 -0.18
N LEU A 195 3.08 -1.72 -1.00
CA LEU A 195 3.99 -2.86 -0.85
C LEU A 195 5.44 -2.55 -1.24
N ASN A 196 5.64 -1.54 -2.06
CA ASN A 196 6.95 -1.15 -2.58
C ASN A 196 7.11 0.37 -2.58
N ASP A 197 6.60 1.04 -1.56
CA ASP A 197 6.72 2.48 -1.44
C ASP A 197 8.17 2.90 -1.27
N PHE A 198 8.57 3.86 -2.08
CA PHE A 198 9.89 4.45 -1.98
C PHE A 198 9.94 5.52 -0.89
N PHE A 199 8.91 6.33 -0.82
CA PHE A 199 8.74 7.31 0.24
C PHE A 199 7.65 6.85 1.19
N THR A 200 8.00 6.64 2.42
CA THR A 200 7.04 6.31 3.48
C THR A 200 6.75 7.55 4.31
N SER A 201 5.54 7.66 4.82
CA SER A 201 5.23 8.64 5.84
C SER A 201 5.01 7.92 7.16
N ASP A 202 5.74 8.32 8.16
CA ASP A 202 5.52 7.86 9.51
C ASP A 202 4.69 8.91 10.23
N LEU A 203 3.45 8.57 10.50
CA LEU A 203 2.56 9.49 11.20
C LEU A 203 2.98 9.76 12.65
N THR A 204 3.85 8.92 13.17
CA THR A 204 4.40 9.12 14.50
C THR A 204 5.64 9.99 14.48
N ASP A 205 6.19 10.18 13.30
CA ASP A 205 7.39 10.96 13.11
C ASP A 205 7.06 12.25 12.39
N ASN A 206 6.50 13.14 13.10
CA ASN A 206 6.21 14.45 12.58
C ASN A 206 7.46 15.20 12.52
N ILE A 207 8.37 14.68 11.77
CA ILE A 207 9.55 14.99 11.79
C ILE A 207 9.98 16.24 11.70
N TRP A 208 9.57 16.83 10.87
CA TRP A 208 10.02 18.16 10.77
C TRP A 208 9.53 18.98 11.88
N GLU A 209 8.84 18.32 12.66
CA GLU A 209 8.48 18.86 13.87
C GLU A 209 9.31 18.30 14.94
N SER A 210 9.81 17.79 14.68
CA SER A 210 10.33 17.39 15.50
C SER A 210 11.39 17.19 15.71
N ASP A 211 11.56 17.40 15.81
CA ASP A 211 12.20 17.28 16.22
C ASP A 211 12.93 16.85 16.07
N VAL A 212 13.09 17.14 15.68
CA VAL A 212 13.54 16.83 15.75
C VAL A 212 14.13 16.60 15.74
N LEU A 213 14.45 16.73 15.68
CA LEU A 213 14.87 16.44 15.95
C LEU A 213 15.20 15.93 16.43
N THR A 214 15.18 15.61 16.76
CA THR A 214 15.46 15.11 17.54
C THR A 214 15.97 14.39 17.68
N SER A 215 16.39 14.23 17.42
CA SER A 215 16.91 13.67 17.77
C SER A 215 17.45 13.34 18.08
N SER A 216 17.51 13.38 18.27
CA SER A 216 17.81 13.25 18.96
C SER A 216 17.71 13.18 19.51
N TYR A 217 17.28 13.22 19.48
CA TYR A 217 16.98 13.21 20.20
C TYR A 217 16.78 12.36 20.58
N THR A 218 16.72 11.86 20.70
CA THR A 218 16.53 11.29 21.37
C THR A 218 16.73 10.66 21.91
N SER A 219 17.16 10.41 22.29
CA SER A 219 17.31 10.14 23.19
C SER A 219 17.35 10.23 23.71
N PRO A 220 17.15 10.49 23.89
CA PRO A 220 17.21 10.87 24.89
C PRO A 220 17.50 10.62 25.85
N THR A 221 17.92 10.28 25.66
CA THR A 221 18.25 10.10 26.87
C THR A 221 18.61 11.21 27.47
N SER A 222 19.01 11.79 26.99
CA SER A 222 19.15 12.90 27.39
C SER A 222 18.30 13.68 26.85
N SER A 223 17.62 13.42 26.40
CA SER A 223 16.90 14.13 25.81
C SER A 223 17.08 15.28 25.57
N GLN A 224 17.44 15.44 24.80
CA GLN A 224 17.10 16.38 24.28
C GLN A 224 16.05 16.35 23.62
N THR A 225 15.57 16.93 23.80
CA THR A 225 14.45 17.20 23.25
C THR A 225 14.63 18.28 22.39
N ILE A 226 14.63 17.92 21.25
CA ILE A 226 14.33 18.85 20.42
C ILE A 226 12.97 18.78 20.20
N THR A 227 12.46 19.72 20.44
CA THR A 227 11.18 19.85 20.22
C THR A 227 11.04 20.49 19.00
N PHE A 228 10.74 19.79 18.10
CA PHE A 228 10.00 20.29 17.18
C PHE A 228 8.68 20.34 17.61
N ARG A 229 8.07 21.18 17.06
CA ARG A 229 6.81 21.40 17.29
C ARG A 229 6.05 21.07 16.15
N ASP A 230 4.94 20.45 16.31
CA ASP A 230 3.86 20.44 15.38
C ASP A 230 3.26 21.83 15.27
N SER A 231 2.22 21.92 14.51
CA SER A 231 1.52 23.19 14.32
C SER A 231 0.90 23.78 15.58
N THR A 232 0.93 23.04 16.66
CA THR A 232 0.38 23.52 17.94
C THR A 232 1.43 24.05 18.89
N GLY A 233 2.68 23.97 18.53
CA GLY A 233 3.74 24.59 19.27
C GLY A 233 4.83 23.77 19.86
#